data_99e3243c14031cdff15b3fb43bd42982
#
_entry.id   99e3243c14031cdff15b3fb43bd42982
#
_cell.length_a   1.000
_cell.length_b   1.000
_cell.length_c   1.000
_cell.angle_alpha   90.00
_cell.angle_beta   90.00
_cell.angle_gamma   90.00
#
_symmetry.space_group_name_H-M   'P 1'
#
loop_
_entity.id
_entity.type
_entity.pdbx_description
1 polymer ?
#
loop_
_entity_poly.entity_id
_entity_poly.type
_entity_poly.pdbx_seq_one_letter_code
_entity_poly.pdbx_strand_id
1 'polypeptide(L)'
;MTTATGTGCPTLAFFDVDETLIAEKSMIEFWRHWSRLHPTRVATDWLELRTEATVTPDRETLNRGYYRRYAGVALADLEAAGRTWYDGYRRGGTAFVRSALRAVAAHRAAGREVVLVSGSMRPLLAPLADELAVATVVCTELVVGPGGVLTGEVHRPMIGAAKGEAVVRVMRERGADPQDCFAYGDHESDLAMLRAVGNPVVVGDSPLLNDEAERFGWSVASARRGPFRSEST
;
A
#
# COMPACT_ATOMS: atom_id res chain seq x y z
N MET A 1 27.42 2.18 32.58
CA MET A 1 26.01 2.60 32.58
C MET A 1 25.30 1.76 31.55
N THR A 2 24.62 0.73 32.00
CA THR A 2 23.92 -0.25 31.16
C THR A 2 22.54 0.33 30.86
N THR A 3 22.31 0.71 29.62
CA THR A 3 20.99 1.11 29.17
C THR A 3 20.07 -0.10 29.20
N ALA A 4 19.10 -0.09 30.09
CA ALA A 4 18.03 -1.08 30.14
C ALA A 4 17.24 -0.99 28.84
N THR A 5 17.41 -1.96 27.93
CA THR A 5 16.51 -2.22 26.81
C THR A 5 15.18 -2.66 27.37
N GLY A 6 14.15 -1.86 27.17
CA GLY A 6 12.78 -2.17 27.58
C GLY A 6 12.34 -3.51 26.99
N THR A 7 11.95 -4.43 27.85
CA THR A 7 11.48 -5.79 27.56
C THR A 7 10.01 -5.84 27.11
N GLY A 8 9.53 -4.83 26.41
CA GLY A 8 8.18 -4.88 25.82
C GLY A 8 8.21 -5.59 24.46
N CYS A 9 7.20 -6.42 24.18
CA CYS A 9 7.01 -6.95 22.83
C CYS A 9 6.93 -5.80 21.81
N PRO A 10 7.56 -5.93 20.64
CA PRO A 10 7.49 -4.89 19.62
C PRO A 10 6.04 -4.70 19.14
N THR A 11 5.64 -3.46 18.96
CA THR A 11 4.32 -3.09 18.43
C THR A 11 4.47 -2.65 16.98
N LEU A 12 3.60 -3.15 16.10
CA LEU A 12 3.60 -2.83 14.69
C LEU A 12 2.34 -2.07 14.29
N ALA A 13 2.48 -1.19 13.29
CA ALA A 13 1.35 -0.52 12.66
C ALA A 13 1.39 -0.76 11.15
N PHE A 14 0.41 -1.49 10.64
CA PHE A 14 0.27 -1.87 9.25
C PHE A 14 -0.63 -0.86 8.52
N PHE A 15 -0.19 -0.38 7.38
CA PHE A 15 -0.95 0.56 6.57
C PHE A 15 -1.14 0.04 5.16
N ASP A 16 -2.38 -0.03 4.71
CA ASP A 16 -2.63 -0.01 3.28
C ASP A 16 -2.17 1.33 2.69
N VAL A 17 -1.97 1.38 1.38
CA VAL A 17 -1.42 2.56 0.71
C VAL A 17 -2.45 3.30 -0.12
N ASP A 18 -3.06 2.62 -1.08
CA ASP A 18 -3.99 3.22 -2.04
C ASP A 18 -5.30 3.62 -1.34
N GLU A 19 -5.70 4.89 -1.45
CA GLU A 19 -6.88 5.46 -0.78
C GLU A 19 -6.82 5.45 0.77
N THR A 20 -5.77 4.84 1.36
CA THR A 20 -5.48 4.85 2.79
C THR A 20 -4.39 5.88 3.17
N LEU A 21 -3.21 5.85 2.55
CA LEU A 21 -2.12 6.84 2.74
C LEU A 21 -2.08 7.88 1.64
N ILE A 22 -2.14 7.44 0.39
CA ILE A 22 -2.31 8.28 -0.78
C ILE A 22 -3.78 8.35 -1.17
N ALA A 23 -4.21 9.47 -1.75
CA ALA A 23 -5.62 9.74 -1.99
C ALA A 23 -6.21 9.03 -3.21
N GLU A 24 -5.36 8.43 -4.05
CA GLU A 24 -5.76 7.78 -5.30
C GLU A 24 -5.15 6.38 -5.39
N LYS A 25 -5.58 5.60 -6.38
CA LYS A 25 -4.99 4.28 -6.68
C LYS A 25 -3.67 4.46 -7.42
N SER A 26 -2.56 4.15 -6.76
CA SER A 26 -1.20 4.30 -7.30
C SER A 26 -1.04 3.64 -8.67
N MET A 27 -1.60 2.45 -8.84
CA MET A 27 -1.54 1.70 -10.10
C MET A 27 -2.21 2.46 -11.26
N ILE A 28 -3.35 3.13 -11.01
CA ILE A 28 -4.08 3.91 -12.04
C ILE A 28 -3.33 5.20 -12.35
N GLU A 29 -2.90 5.94 -11.33
CA GLU A 29 -2.17 7.19 -11.52
C GLU A 29 -0.82 6.95 -12.20
N PHE A 30 -0.12 5.88 -11.81
CA PHE A 30 1.12 5.50 -12.46
C PHE A 30 0.91 5.06 -13.91
N TRP A 31 -0.16 4.30 -14.21
CA TRP A 31 -0.46 3.93 -15.59
C TRP A 31 -0.66 5.15 -16.48
N ARG A 32 -1.34 6.18 -15.99
CA ARG A 32 -1.49 7.45 -16.72
C ARG A 32 -0.14 8.15 -16.95
N HIS A 33 0.79 8.07 -16.00
CA HIS A 33 2.15 8.59 -16.14
C HIS A 33 2.96 7.77 -17.14
N TRP A 34 2.96 6.45 -16.99
CA TRP A 34 3.65 5.49 -17.86
C TRP A 34 3.21 5.60 -19.31
N SER A 35 1.91 5.71 -19.55
CA SER A 35 1.31 5.85 -20.88
C SER A 35 1.80 7.08 -21.62
N ARG A 36 2.04 8.18 -20.93
CA ARG A 36 2.59 9.41 -21.52
C ARG A 36 4.05 9.24 -21.92
N LEU A 37 4.81 8.43 -21.21
CA LEU A 37 6.20 8.11 -21.56
C LEU A 37 6.30 7.12 -22.71
N HIS A 38 5.28 6.29 -22.93
CA HIS A 38 5.26 5.20 -23.91
C HIS A 38 4.00 5.21 -24.78
N PRO A 39 3.73 6.29 -25.54
CA PRO A 39 2.46 6.50 -26.24
C PRO A 39 2.15 5.46 -27.33
N THR A 40 3.18 4.87 -27.94
CA THR A 40 3.01 3.84 -28.98
C THR A 40 2.63 2.48 -28.41
N ARG A 41 2.92 2.21 -27.15
CA ARG A 41 2.69 0.91 -26.50
C ARG A 41 1.33 0.84 -25.79
N VAL A 42 0.71 1.98 -25.51
CA VAL A 42 -0.36 2.09 -24.52
C VAL A 42 -1.73 2.51 -25.07
N ALA A 43 -1.82 2.97 -26.32
CA ALA A 43 -3.09 3.50 -26.85
C ALA A 43 -4.27 2.50 -26.79
N THR A 44 -3.99 1.21 -26.90
CA THR A 44 -4.98 0.11 -26.84
C THR A 44 -5.26 -0.35 -25.41
N ASP A 45 -4.26 -0.33 -24.55
CA ASP A 45 -4.29 -0.99 -23.23
C ASP A 45 -5.13 -0.27 -22.17
N TRP A 46 -5.35 1.04 -22.26
CA TRP A 46 -6.19 1.76 -21.29
C TRP A 46 -7.67 1.40 -21.41
N LEU A 47 -8.14 1.24 -22.64
CA LEU A 47 -9.53 0.87 -22.90
C LEU A 47 -9.80 -0.58 -22.46
N GLU A 48 -8.82 -1.47 -22.67
CA GLU A 48 -8.84 -2.84 -22.21
C GLU A 48 -8.89 -2.93 -20.67
N LEU A 49 -8.03 -2.19 -19.96
CA LEU A 49 -8.04 -2.12 -18.49
C LEU A 49 -9.41 -1.69 -17.93
N ARG A 50 -10.04 -0.69 -18.54
CA ARG A 50 -11.37 -0.26 -18.13
C ARG A 50 -12.43 -1.31 -18.40
N THR A 51 -12.36 -1.99 -19.53
CA THR A 51 -13.30 -3.05 -19.90
C THR A 51 -13.12 -4.25 -18.97
N GLU A 52 -11.89 -4.68 -18.70
CA GLU A 52 -11.60 -5.75 -17.75
C GLU A 52 -12.14 -5.42 -16.34
N ALA A 53 -11.95 -4.20 -15.85
CA ALA A 53 -12.44 -3.76 -14.55
C ALA A 53 -13.97 -3.77 -14.43
N THR A 54 -14.70 -3.67 -15.56
CA THR A 54 -16.17 -3.72 -15.57
C THR A 54 -16.73 -5.14 -15.69
N VAL A 55 -15.99 -6.08 -16.28
CA VAL A 55 -16.46 -7.45 -16.53
C VAL A 55 -15.84 -8.50 -15.60
N THR A 56 -14.74 -8.19 -14.93
CA THR A 56 -14.03 -9.11 -14.03
C THR A 56 -14.20 -8.63 -12.58
N PRO A 57 -15.05 -9.26 -11.77
CA PRO A 57 -15.24 -8.86 -10.37
C PRO A 57 -14.07 -9.26 -9.47
N ASP A 58 -13.20 -10.18 -9.91
CA ASP A 58 -12.07 -10.66 -9.13
C ASP A 58 -10.87 -9.72 -9.20
N ARG A 59 -10.59 -9.08 -8.07
CA ARG A 59 -9.47 -8.12 -7.93
C ARG A 59 -8.10 -8.75 -8.11
N GLU A 60 -7.93 -10.02 -7.79
CA GLU A 60 -6.65 -10.71 -7.99
C GLU A 60 -6.36 -10.89 -9.47
N THR A 61 -7.34 -11.30 -10.24
CA THR A 61 -7.25 -11.42 -11.72
C THR A 61 -6.97 -10.05 -12.36
N LEU A 62 -7.66 -8.99 -11.94
CA LEU A 62 -7.40 -7.62 -12.41
C LEU A 62 -5.98 -7.16 -12.09
N ASN A 63 -5.50 -7.45 -10.88
CA ASN A 63 -4.14 -7.09 -10.47
C ASN A 63 -3.10 -7.81 -11.33
N ARG A 64 -3.26 -9.13 -11.58
CA ARG A 64 -2.38 -9.88 -12.48
C ARG A 64 -2.43 -9.33 -13.91
N GLY A 65 -3.61 -9.02 -14.44
CA GLY A 65 -3.81 -8.41 -15.76
C GLY A 65 -3.06 -7.09 -15.89
N TYR A 66 -3.09 -6.26 -14.87
CA TYR A 66 -2.33 -5.00 -14.81
C TYR A 66 -0.82 -5.24 -14.97
N TYR A 67 -0.25 -6.20 -14.24
CA TYR A 67 1.19 -6.45 -14.27
C TYR A 67 1.69 -7.07 -15.56
N ARG A 68 0.86 -7.87 -16.26
CA ARG A 68 1.19 -8.43 -17.57
C ARG A 68 1.54 -7.37 -18.62
N ARG A 69 1.02 -6.17 -18.46
CA ARG A 69 1.30 -5.03 -19.36
C ARG A 69 2.72 -4.51 -19.28
N TYR A 70 3.46 -4.88 -18.23
CA TYR A 70 4.87 -4.56 -18.07
C TYR A 70 5.82 -5.67 -18.54
N ALA A 71 5.30 -6.74 -19.17
CA ALA A 71 6.15 -7.78 -19.76
C ALA A 71 7.17 -7.18 -20.73
N GLY A 72 8.44 -7.57 -20.60
CA GLY A 72 9.53 -7.06 -21.44
C GLY A 72 10.04 -5.66 -21.06
N VAL A 73 9.58 -5.06 -19.95
CA VAL A 73 10.11 -3.82 -19.39
C VAL A 73 11.28 -4.12 -18.47
N ALA A 74 12.38 -3.36 -18.56
CA ALA A 74 13.44 -3.47 -17.58
C ALA A 74 12.97 -2.95 -16.20
N LEU A 75 13.27 -3.69 -15.13
CA LEU A 75 12.89 -3.29 -13.77
C LEU A 75 13.44 -1.89 -13.42
N ALA A 76 14.68 -1.59 -13.84
CA ALA A 76 15.30 -0.28 -13.60
C ALA A 76 14.54 0.89 -14.25
N ASP A 77 13.98 0.67 -15.45
CA ASP A 77 13.16 1.70 -16.13
C ASP A 77 11.84 1.94 -15.38
N LEU A 78 11.23 0.86 -14.88
CA LEU A 78 10.01 0.94 -14.09
C LEU A 78 10.25 1.66 -12.75
N GLU A 79 11.37 1.38 -12.09
CA GLU A 79 11.78 2.05 -10.86
C GLU A 79 12.06 3.55 -11.08
N ALA A 80 12.76 3.90 -12.17
CA ALA A 80 13.01 5.28 -12.54
C ALA A 80 11.72 6.05 -12.83
N ALA A 81 10.80 5.43 -13.58
CA ALA A 81 9.48 5.99 -13.85
C ALA A 81 8.64 6.14 -12.57
N GLY A 82 8.70 5.15 -11.67
CA GLY A 82 8.01 5.20 -10.37
C GLY A 82 8.47 6.37 -9.50
N ARG A 83 9.78 6.62 -9.42
CA ARG A 83 10.34 7.80 -8.73
C ARG A 83 9.86 9.11 -9.36
N THR A 84 9.93 9.22 -10.69
CA THR A 84 9.50 10.43 -11.41
C THR A 84 7.99 10.68 -11.24
N TRP A 85 7.18 9.63 -11.29
CA TRP A 85 5.75 9.72 -11.00
C TRP A 85 5.49 10.22 -9.59
N TYR A 86 6.12 9.62 -8.60
CA TYR A 86 5.92 9.98 -7.20
C TYR A 86 6.34 11.42 -6.90
N ASP A 87 7.45 11.87 -7.45
CA ASP A 87 7.92 13.27 -7.34
C ASP A 87 6.93 14.29 -7.91
N GLY A 88 6.20 13.92 -8.94
CA GLY A 88 5.08 14.71 -9.45
C GLY A 88 3.85 14.64 -8.54
N TYR A 89 3.45 13.41 -8.18
CA TYR A 89 2.25 13.11 -7.41
C TYR A 89 2.26 13.80 -6.03
N ARG A 90 3.36 13.69 -5.29
CA ARG A 90 3.49 14.22 -3.92
C ARG A 90 3.32 15.73 -3.79
N ARG A 91 3.47 16.48 -4.87
CA ARG A 91 3.28 17.96 -4.91
C ARG A 91 1.81 18.35 -4.98
N GLY A 92 0.92 17.41 -5.20
CA GLY A 92 -0.52 17.66 -5.27
C GLY A 92 -1.09 18.13 -3.93
N GLY A 93 -1.92 19.17 -3.96
CA GLY A 93 -2.54 19.73 -2.75
C GLY A 93 -3.49 18.76 -2.04
N THR A 94 -3.90 17.67 -2.70
CA THR A 94 -4.82 16.63 -2.20
C THR A 94 -4.27 15.22 -2.36
N ALA A 95 -2.94 15.06 -2.49
CA ALA A 95 -2.31 13.79 -2.82
C ALA A 95 -2.38 12.74 -1.68
N PHE A 96 -2.60 13.15 -0.45
CA PHE A 96 -2.50 12.27 0.71
C PHE A 96 -3.73 12.31 1.62
N VAL A 97 -3.96 11.22 2.35
CA VAL A 97 -4.96 11.11 3.41
C VAL A 97 -4.34 11.58 4.72
N ARG A 98 -4.78 12.74 5.20
CA ARG A 98 -4.16 13.46 6.34
C ARG A 98 -4.21 12.70 7.66
N SER A 99 -5.30 11.97 7.93
CA SER A 99 -5.46 11.17 9.16
C SER A 99 -4.43 10.04 9.21
N ALA A 100 -4.24 9.33 8.11
CA ALA A 100 -3.30 8.22 8.01
C ALA A 100 -1.83 8.69 8.08
N LEU A 101 -1.48 9.83 7.41
CA LEU A 101 -0.13 10.40 7.57
C LEU A 101 0.18 10.78 9.03
N ARG A 102 -0.79 11.40 9.73
CA ARG A 102 -0.63 11.70 11.16
C ARG A 102 -0.49 10.44 12.01
N ALA A 103 -1.23 9.38 11.67
CA ALA A 103 -1.10 8.09 12.37
C ALA A 103 0.30 7.48 12.16
N VAL A 104 0.85 7.51 10.94
CA VAL A 104 2.23 7.09 10.66
C VAL A 104 3.22 7.86 11.53
N ALA A 105 3.12 9.20 11.56
CA ALA A 105 4.00 10.04 12.38
C ALA A 105 3.87 9.71 13.88
N ALA A 106 2.65 9.54 14.39
CA ALA A 106 2.38 9.20 15.79
C ALA A 106 2.93 7.82 16.17
N HIS A 107 2.76 6.81 15.30
CA HIS A 107 3.33 5.48 15.54
C HIS A 107 4.86 5.52 15.60
N ARG A 108 5.48 6.22 14.66
CA ARG A 108 6.94 6.38 14.64
C ARG A 108 7.45 7.13 15.87
N ALA A 109 6.79 8.22 16.27
CA ALA A 109 7.14 8.95 17.48
C ALA A 109 7.00 8.10 18.76
N ALA A 110 6.07 7.14 18.77
CA ALA A 110 5.91 6.16 19.82
C ALA A 110 6.90 4.97 19.74
N GLY A 111 7.85 4.97 18.80
CA GLY A 111 8.83 3.89 18.62
C GLY A 111 8.26 2.62 18.01
N ARG A 112 7.07 2.66 17.41
CA ARG A 112 6.43 1.51 16.76
C ARG A 112 6.96 1.34 15.34
N GLU A 113 7.18 0.10 14.90
CA GLU A 113 7.52 -0.20 13.52
C GLU A 113 6.28 0.03 12.63
N VAL A 114 6.45 0.84 11.58
CA VAL A 114 5.42 1.03 10.55
C VAL A 114 5.73 0.11 9.38
N VAL A 115 4.70 -0.56 8.87
CA VAL A 115 4.77 -1.50 7.75
C VAL A 115 3.75 -1.10 6.68
N LEU A 116 4.19 -0.92 5.44
CA LEU A 116 3.27 -0.73 4.31
C LEU A 116 2.83 -2.09 3.76
N VAL A 117 1.52 -2.26 3.49
CA VAL A 117 0.94 -3.49 2.96
C VAL A 117 0.03 -3.14 1.78
N SER A 118 0.45 -3.44 0.54
CA SER A 118 -0.26 -2.94 -0.65
C SER A 118 -0.31 -3.93 -1.81
N GLY A 119 -1.41 -3.94 -2.53
CA GLY A 119 -1.56 -4.62 -3.83
C GLY A 119 -0.74 -4.00 -4.96
N SER A 120 -0.16 -2.83 -4.74
CA SER A 120 0.73 -2.16 -5.67
C SER A 120 2.12 -2.81 -5.70
N MET A 121 3.02 -2.32 -6.52
CA MET A 121 4.37 -2.85 -6.73
C MET A 121 5.45 -1.97 -6.08
N ARG A 122 6.56 -2.59 -5.69
CA ARG A 122 7.66 -1.90 -5.02
C ARG A 122 8.19 -0.66 -5.76
N PRO A 123 8.35 -0.63 -7.10
CA PRO A 123 8.75 0.58 -7.82
C PRO A 123 7.90 1.83 -7.53
N LEU A 124 6.62 1.67 -7.21
CA LEU A 124 5.72 2.79 -6.87
C LEU A 124 5.76 3.13 -5.38
N LEU A 125 5.97 2.12 -4.54
CA LEU A 125 5.89 2.24 -3.09
C LEU A 125 7.21 2.68 -2.45
N ALA A 126 8.35 2.37 -3.07
CA ALA A 126 9.65 2.67 -2.52
C ALA A 126 9.86 4.18 -2.26
N PRO A 127 9.54 5.10 -3.19
CA PRO A 127 9.70 6.53 -2.92
C PRO A 127 8.82 7.04 -1.77
N LEU A 128 7.61 6.52 -1.63
CA LEU A 128 6.73 6.83 -0.49
C LEU A 128 7.30 6.28 0.82
N ALA A 129 7.77 5.03 0.81
CA ALA A 129 8.38 4.40 1.97
C ALA A 129 9.62 5.16 2.45
N ASP A 130 10.48 5.62 1.51
CA ASP A 130 11.65 6.44 1.80
C ASP A 130 11.24 7.77 2.45
N GLU A 131 10.23 8.47 1.90
CA GLU A 131 9.74 9.74 2.45
C GLU A 131 9.14 9.59 3.84
N LEU A 132 8.40 8.50 4.08
CA LEU A 132 7.84 8.17 5.38
C LEU A 132 8.86 7.55 6.34
N ALA A 133 10.10 7.28 5.89
CA ALA A 133 11.14 6.51 6.57
C ALA A 133 10.60 5.17 7.12
N VAL A 134 9.91 4.44 6.25
CA VAL A 134 9.37 3.09 6.52
C VAL A 134 10.25 2.06 5.84
N ALA A 135 10.87 1.18 6.63
CA ALA A 135 11.81 0.18 6.12
C ALA A 135 11.11 -1.06 5.55
N THR A 136 9.94 -1.42 6.08
CA THR A 136 9.26 -2.66 5.73
C THR A 136 8.08 -2.38 4.80
N VAL A 137 8.17 -2.92 3.57
CA VAL A 137 7.11 -2.84 2.55
C VAL A 137 6.75 -4.25 2.10
N VAL A 138 5.52 -4.65 2.34
CA VAL A 138 4.92 -5.91 1.88
C VAL A 138 3.98 -5.58 0.74
N CYS A 139 4.30 -6.04 -0.45
CA CYS A 139 3.57 -5.64 -1.66
C CYS A 139 3.49 -6.79 -2.67
N THR A 140 2.79 -6.56 -3.78
CA THR A 140 2.80 -7.50 -4.90
C THR A 140 4.20 -7.57 -5.50
N GLU A 141 4.77 -8.76 -5.51
CA GLU A 141 6.15 -9.02 -6.00
C GLU A 141 6.14 -9.38 -7.47
N LEU A 142 6.88 -8.58 -8.26
CA LEU A 142 7.06 -8.80 -9.69
C LEU A 142 8.04 -9.95 -9.94
N VAL A 143 7.75 -10.77 -10.93
CA VAL A 143 8.68 -11.81 -11.39
C VAL A 143 9.65 -11.20 -12.41
N VAL A 144 10.93 -11.18 -12.04
CA VAL A 144 12.02 -10.65 -12.88
C VAL A 144 12.74 -11.82 -13.55
N GLY A 145 12.81 -11.78 -14.86
CA GLY A 145 13.52 -12.76 -15.67
C GLY A 145 15.01 -12.39 -15.86
N PRO A 146 15.72 -13.17 -16.71
CA PRO A 146 17.12 -12.91 -17.04
C PRO A 146 17.33 -11.49 -17.55
N GLY A 147 18.45 -10.88 -17.17
CA GLY A 147 18.80 -9.51 -17.59
C GLY A 147 18.00 -8.40 -16.90
N GLY A 148 17.25 -8.69 -15.82
CA GLY A 148 16.49 -7.68 -15.08
C GLY A 148 15.20 -7.23 -15.78
N VAL A 149 14.68 -8.05 -16.70
CA VAL A 149 13.48 -7.75 -17.48
C VAL A 149 12.26 -8.42 -16.85
N LEU A 150 11.16 -7.69 -16.75
CA LEU A 150 9.91 -8.18 -16.18
C LEU A 150 9.27 -9.24 -17.08
N THR A 151 8.80 -10.33 -16.48
CA THR A 151 8.05 -11.38 -17.20
C THR A 151 6.59 -11.00 -17.45
N GLY A 152 6.08 -10.01 -16.70
CA GLY A 152 4.66 -9.68 -16.62
C GLY A 152 3.88 -10.51 -15.61
N GLU A 153 4.50 -11.51 -15.01
CA GLU A 153 3.88 -12.29 -13.93
C GLU A 153 4.24 -11.74 -12.56
N VAL A 154 3.44 -12.11 -11.56
CA VAL A 154 3.64 -11.80 -10.15
C VAL A 154 3.55 -13.07 -9.32
N HIS A 155 4.30 -13.15 -8.23
CA HIS A 155 4.25 -14.31 -7.35
C HIS A 155 2.85 -14.46 -6.75
N ARG A 156 2.45 -13.53 -5.90
CA ARG A 156 1.12 -13.49 -5.31
C ARG A 156 0.65 -12.02 -5.19
N PRO A 157 -0.52 -11.68 -5.74
CA PRO A 157 -1.13 -10.39 -5.48
C PRO A 157 -1.35 -10.16 -3.98
N MET A 158 -0.91 -9.01 -3.47
CA MET A 158 -1.05 -8.64 -2.06
C MET A 158 -2.43 -8.03 -1.79
N ILE A 159 -3.47 -8.85 -1.95
CA ILE A 159 -4.88 -8.46 -1.87
C ILE A 159 -5.65 -9.46 -1.00
N GLY A 160 -6.68 -9.00 -0.30
CA GLY A 160 -7.59 -9.85 0.46
C GLY A 160 -6.89 -10.71 1.50
N ALA A 161 -7.08 -12.02 1.44
CA ALA A 161 -6.48 -12.97 2.39
C ALA A 161 -4.95 -12.88 2.44
N ALA A 162 -4.29 -12.57 1.30
CA ALA A 162 -2.83 -12.42 1.26
C ALA A 162 -2.33 -11.30 2.17
N LYS A 163 -3.06 -10.18 2.31
CA LYS A 163 -2.73 -9.11 3.26
C LYS A 163 -2.79 -9.60 4.71
N GLY A 164 -3.85 -10.31 5.09
CA GLY A 164 -3.98 -10.86 6.44
C GLY A 164 -2.87 -11.85 6.80
N GLU A 165 -2.59 -12.80 5.90
CA GLU A 165 -1.51 -13.78 6.08
C GLU A 165 -0.13 -13.09 6.19
N ALA A 166 0.12 -12.06 5.38
CA ALA A 166 1.36 -11.30 5.42
C ALA A 166 1.54 -10.56 6.75
N VAL A 167 0.48 -9.93 7.26
CA VAL A 167 0.48 -9.23 8.56
C VAL A 167 0.77 -10.20 9.70
N VAL A 168 0.07 -11.34 9.74
CA VAL A 168 0.32 -12.40 10.73
C VAL A 168 1.76 -12.92 10.67
N ARG A 169 2.29 -13.12 9.46
CA ARG A 169 3.69 -13.53 9.27
C ARG A 169 4.66 -12.49 9.83
N VAL A 170 4.48 -11.20 9.50
CA VAL A 170 5.38 -10.13 9.98
C VAL A 170 5.32 -10.00 11.49
N MET A 171 4.13 -10.03 12.11
CA MET A 171 3.99 -10.01 13.57
C MET A 171 4.75 -11.17 14.22
N ARG A 172 4.60 -12.39 13.69
CA ARG A 172 5.30 -13.57 14.18
C ARG A 172 6.83 -13.44 14.04
N GLU A 173 7.32 -12.97 12.90
CA GLU A 173 8.76 -12.76 12.65
C GLU A 173 9.37 -11.73 13.59
N ARG A 174 8.60 -10.74 14.05
CA ARG A 174 9.01 -9.70 14.99
C ARG A 174 8.75 -10.06 16.46
N GLY A 175 8.04 -11.16 16.75
CA GLY A 175 7.60 -11.51 18.09
C GLY A 175 6.61 -10.51 18.68
N ALA A 176 5.79 -9.88 17.84
CA ALA A 176 4.79 -8.90 18.24
C ALA A 176 3.48 -9.58 18.67
N ASP A 177 2.84 -9.05 19.73
CA ASP A 177 1.50 -9.49 20.10
C ASP A 177 0.46 -8.83 19.15
N PRO A 178 -0.38 -9.62 18.45
CA PRO A 178 -1.44 -9.07 17.63
C PRO A 178 -2.36 -8.08 18.34
N GLN A 179 -2.62 -8.28 19.65
CA GLN A 179 -3.51 -7.41 20.44
C GLN A 179 -2.95 -5.98 20.59
N ASP A 180 -1.63 -5.81 20.56
CA ASP A 180 -0.97 -4.50 20.65
C ASP A 180 -0.72 -3.86 19.29
N CYS A 181 -0.93 -4.59 18.18
CA CYS A 181 -0.69 -4.12 16.84
C CYS A 181 -1.87 -3.36 16.24
N PHE A 182 -1.58 -2.52 15.24
CA PHE A 182 -2.53 -1.65 14.54
C PHE A 182 -2.58 -2.00 13.06
N ALA A 183 -3.76 -1.80 12.43
CA ALA A 183 -3.88 -1.87 10.98
C ALA A 183 -4.84 -0.80 10.46
N TYR A 184 -4.50 -0.20 9.33
CA TYR A 184 -5.24 0.86 8.67
C TYR A 184 -5.59 0.44 7.24
N GLY A 185 -6.86 0.55 6.85
CA GLY A 185 -7.32 0.18 5.51
C GLY A 185 -8.65 0.84 5.19
N ASP A 186 -8.94 1.02 3.90
CA ASP A 186 -10.12 1.73 3.39
C ASP A 186 -11.10 0.83 2.63
N HIS A 187 -10.67 -0.37 2.24
CA HIS A 187 -11.41 -1.23 1.34
C HIS A 187 -11.66 -2.64 1.91
N GLU A 188 -12.71 -3.31 1.44
CA GLU A 188 -13.03 -4.71 1.85
C GLU A 188 -11.88 -5.70 1.65
N SER A 189 -10.98 -5.45 0.68
CA SER A 189 -9.76 -6.25 0.51
C SER A 189 -8.77 -6.14 1.67
N ASP A 190 -8.97 -5.20 2.61
CA ASP A 190 -8.15 -5.02 3.81
C ASP A 190 -8.74 -5.73 5.03
N LEU A 191 -9.96 -6.24 4.90
CA LEU A 191 -10.68 -6.85 6.02
C LEU A 191 -9.88 -7.94 6.73
N ALA A 192 -9.18 -8.80 5.97
CA ALA A 192 -8.35 -9.84 6.55
C ALA A 192 -7.16 -9.28 7.36
N MET A 193 -6.56 -8.18 6.90
CA MET A 193 -5.51 -7.47 7.61
C MET A 193 -6.05 -6.78 8.88
N LEU A 194 -7.18 -6.08 8.76
CA LEU A 194 -7.83 -5.39 9.88
C LEU A 194 -8.23 -6.36 11.00
N ARG A 195 -8.76 -7.53 10.64
CA ARG A 195 -9.14 -8.58 11.60
C ARG A 195 -7.97 -9.30 12.26
N ALA A 196 -6.76 -9.15 11.72
CA ALA A 196 -5.57 -9.82 12.25
C ALA A 196 -4.92 -9.10 13.45
N VAL A 197 -5.38 -7.90 13.81
CA VAL A 197 -4.78 -7.07 14.87
C VAL A 197 -5.81 -6.67 15.92
N GLY A 198 -5.34 -6.27 17.11
CA GLY A 198 -6.21 -5.81 18.20
C GLY A 198 -6.70 -4.37 18.03
N ASN A 199 -6.03 -3.55 17.21
CA ASN A 199 -6.38 -2.14 17.01
C ASN A 199 -6.61 -1.80 15.54
N PRO A 200 -7.68 -2.31 14.89
CA PRO A 200 -8.00 -1.97 13.52
C PRO A 200 -8.60 -0.55 13.41
N VAL A 201 -8.27 0.12 12.31
CA VAL A 201 -8.76 1.46 11.99
C VAL A 201 -9.24 1.49 10.55
N VAL A 202 -10.52 1.70 10.34
CA VAL A 202 -11.11 1.94 9.02
C VAL A 202 -10.80 3.37 8.59
N VAL A 203 -10.32 3.57 7.37
CA VAL A 203 -10.05 4.89 6.80
C VAL A 203 -11.11 5.17 5.74
N GLY A 204 -11.92 6.20 5.95
CA GLY A 204 -12.96 6.57 4.99
C GLY A 204 -14.35 6.04 5.35
N ASP A 205 -15.14 5.74 4.33
CA ASP A 205 -16.57 5.53 4.44
C ASP A 205 -17.08 4.25 3.73
N SER A 206 -16.20 3.25 3.54
CA SER A 206 -16.60 1.95 3.00
C SER A 206 -17.74 1.34 3.80
N PRO A 207 -18.94 1.12 3.21
CA PRO A 207 -20.10 0.63 3.97
C PRO A 207 -19.81 -0.68 4.69
N LEU A 208 -19.20 -1.65 3.99
CA LEU A 208 -18.86 -2.95 4.56
C LEU A 208 -17.89 -2.83 5.75
N LEU A 209 -16.83 -2.01 5.63
CA LEU A 209 -15.89 -1.83 6.72
C LEU A 209 -16.49 -1.03 7.88
N ASN A 210 -17.38 -0.09 7.62
CA ASN A 210 -18.08 0.66 8.67
C ASN A 210 -19.06 -0.24 9.43
N ASP A 211 -19.78 -1.15 8.76
CA ASP A 211 -20.63 -2.17 9.41
C ASP A 211 -19.79 -3.08 10.33
N GLU A 212 -18.60 -3.51 9.87
CA GLU A 212 -17.66 -4.28 10.70
C GLU A 212 -17.13 -3.45 11.88
N ALA A 213 -16.79 -2.17 11.64
CA ALA A 213 -16.31 -1.26 12.69
C ALA A 213 -17.37 -1.06 13.77
N GLU A 214 -18.63 -0.85 13.39
CA GLU A 214 -19.74 -0.72 14.34
C GLU A 214 -19.94 -2.02 15.13
N ARG A 215 -19.94 -3.16 14.43
CA ARG A 215 -20.16 -4.48 15.05
C ARG A 215 -19.09 -4.87 16.06
N PHE A 216 -17.81 -4.52 15.80
CA PHE A 216 -16.69 -4.96 16.60
C PHE A 216 -16.02 -3.83 17.40
N GLY A 217 -16.56 -2.62 17.37
CA GLY A 217 -16.00 -1.47 18.09
C GLY A 217 -14.69 -0.95 17.51
N TRP A 218 -14.47 -1.07 16.19
CA TRP A 218 -13.27 -0.57 15.56
C TRP A 218 -13.27 0.95 15.43
N SER A 219 -12.08 1.53 15.37
CA SER A 219 -11.96 2.96 15.12
C SER A 219 -12.18 3.31 13.64
N VAL A 220 -12.77 4.48 13.39
CA VAL A 220 -12.95 5.03 12.04
C VAL A 220 -12.24 6.36 11.94
N ALA A 221 -11.42 6.52 10.91
CA ALA A 221 -10.66 7.73 10.61
C ALA A 221 -11.17 8.37 9.30
N SER A 222 -11.22 9.70 9.27
CA SER A 222 -11.64 10.43 8.06
C SER A 222 -10.63 10.34 6.93
N ALA A 223 -11.05 10.06 5.70
CA ALA A 223 -10.23 10.10 4.49
C ALA A 223 -10.03 11.52 3.93
N ARG A 224 -10.00 12.59 4.76
CA ARG A 224 -9.75 13.97 4.29
C ARG A 224 -8.39 14.07 3.62
N ARG A 225 -8.43 14.51 2.37
CA ARG A 225 -7.26 14.70 1.52
C ARG A 225 -6.50 15.98 1.85
N GLY A 226 -5.21 16.01 1.58
CA GLY A 226 -4.36 17.18 1.77
C GLY A 226 -2.96 16.99 1.20
N PRO A 227 -2.12 18.06 1.26
CA PRO A 227 -0.73 17.96 0.85
C PRO A 227 0.07 17.12 1.84
N PHE A 228 1.20 16.59 1.36
CA PHE A 228 2.21 16.07 2.26
C PHE A 228 2.76 17.22 3.11
N ARG A 229 2.67 17.08 4.42
CA ARG A 229 3.34 17.98 5.37
C ARG A 229 4.23 17.11 6.24
N SER A 230 5.54 17.23 6.08
CA SER A 230 6.46 16.81 7.13
C SER A 230 6.15 17.69 8.34
N GLU A 231 5.74 17.09 9.46
CA GLU A 231 5.69 17.84 10.71
C GLU A 231 7.14 18.25 11.01
N SER A 232 7.44 19.51 10.71
CA SER A 232 8.68 20.14 11.17
C SER A 232 8.58 20.21 12.68
N THR A 233 9.54 19.57 13.33
CA THR A 233 9.82 19.60 14.77
C THR A 233 9.89 21.02 15.28
#